data_79d43e7f25f37219dfdbae1d6d125ca8
#
_entry.id   79d43e7f25f37219dfdbae1d6d125ca8
#
_cell.length_a   1.000
_cell.length_b   1.000
_cell.length_c   1.000
_cell.angle_alpha   90.00
_cell.angle_beta   90.00
_cell.angle_gamma   90.00
#
_symmetry.space_group_name_H-M   'P 1'
#
loop_
_entity.id
_entity.type
_entity.pdbx_description
1 polymer ?
#
loop_
_entity_poly.entity_id
_entity_poly.type
_entity_poly.pdbx_seq_one_letter_code
_entity_poly.pdbx_strand_id
1 'polypeptide(L)'
;MYKNTNCFHLAIPCGDLEIAKKFYSETLGCRLDNSAQEWADVDFWGNELTLHKSDHKLDNERHDVDMGNVSVPHFGVHLSRKDFDALKQRLKDSGTKYYDEPYLRSVSYTHLTLPTKA
;
A
#
# COMPACT_ATOMS: atom_id res chain seq x y z
N MET A 1 9.87 0.43 16.03
CA MET A 1 9.10 -0.24 14.99
C MET A 1 9.50 0.16 13.57
N TYR A 2 9.68 1.46 13.32
CA TYR A 2 10.01 1.94 11.99
C TYR A 2 11.51 1.96 11.76
N LYS A 3 11.92 1.66 10.51
CA LYS A 3 13.34 1.62 10.15
C LYS A 3 13.96 3.00 10.12
N ASN A 4 13.19 4.02 9.77
CA ASN A 4 13.67 5.38 9.62
C ASN A 4 13.49 6.16 10.90
N THR A 5 14.53 6.91 11.31
CA THR A 5 14.44 7.83 12.44
C THR A 5 13.44 8.95 12.14
N ASN A 6 13.47 9.45 10.90
CA ASN A 6 12.49 10.41 10.40
C ASN A 6 11.65 9.69 9.36
N CYS A 7 10.37 9.44 9.65
CA CYS A 7 9.51 8.73 8.74
C CYS A 7 8.28 9.55 8.38
N PHE A 8 7.75 9.28 7.21
CA PHE A 8 6.49 9.86 6.76
C PHE A 8 5.34 9.18 7.50
N HIS A 9 4.34 9.95 7.87
CA HIS A 9 3.13 9.43 8.52
C HIS A 9 1.91 9.76 7.67
N LEU A 10 1.06 8.76 7.45
CA LEU A 10 -0.19 8.91 6.73
C LEU A 10 -1.28 8.12 7.45
N ALA A 11 -2.42 8.75 7.69
CA ALA A 11 -3.59 8.06 8.25
C ALA A 11 -4.69 8.03 7.19
N ILE A 12 -5.29 6.85 6.98
CA ILE A 12 -6.32 6.68 5.96
C ILE A 12 -7.55 5.95 6.53
N PRO A 13 -8.74 6.26 6.02
CA PRO A 13 -9.91 5.42 6.26
C PRO A 13 -9.75 4.13 5.44
N CYS A 14 -9.92 2.98 6.06
CA CYS A 14 -9.65 1.71 5.40
C CYS A 14 -10.88 0.81 5.25
N GLY A 15 -12.05 1.25 5.70
CA GLY A 15 -13.23 0.40 5.72
C GLY A 15 -13.12 -0.64 6.82
N ASP A 16 -13.29 -1.90 6.47
CA ASP A 16 -13.15 -3.01 7.43
C ASP A 16 -11.69 -3.17 7.84
N LEU A 17 -11.43 -2.96 9.13
CA LEU A 17 -10.06 -2.96 9.64
C LEU A 17 -9.39 -4.35 9.54
N GLU A 18 -10.13 -5.42 9.78
CA GLU A 18 -9.55 -6.77 9.74
C GLU A 18 -9.14 -7.15 8.32
N ILE A 19 -9.92 -6.79 7.34
CA ILE A 19 -9.59 -7.00 5.93
C ILE A 19 -8.33 -6.21 5.55
N ALA A 20 -8.27 -4.94 5.96
CA ALA A 20 -7.11 -4.09 5.68
C ALA A 20 -5.84 -4.62 6.36
N LYS A 21 -5.94 -5.04 7.63
CA LYS A 21 -4.81 -5.64 8.34
C LYS A 21 -4.25 -6.84 7.60
N LYS A 22 -5.12 -7.73 7.14
CA LYS A 22 -4.69 -8.93 6.39
C LYS A 22 -3.98 -8.54 5.11
N PHE A 23 -4.51 -7.58 4.39
CA PHE A 23 -3.89 -7.14 3.15
C PHE A 23 -2.47 -6.62 3.39
N TYR A 24 -2.32 -5.69 4.34
CA TYR A 24 -1.01 -5.08 4.59
C TYR A 24 -0.02 -6.05 5.22
N SER A 25 -0.47 -6.95 6.09
CA SER A 25 0.45 -7.88 6.76
C SER A 25 0.69 -9.16 5.95
N GLU A 26 -0.36 -9.84 5.52
CA GLU A 26 -0.21 -11.13 4.86
C GLU A 26 0.11 -11.00 3.38
N THR A 27 -0.56 -10.09 2.69
CA THR A 27 -0.33 -9.90 1.25
C THR A 27 0.91 -9.08 0.99
N LEU A 28 1.05 -7.92 1.62
CA LEU A 28 2.21 -7.05 1.39
C LEU A 28 3.42 -7.40 2.26
N GLY A 29 3.21 -8.10 3.37
CA GLY A 29 4.32 -8.50 4.25
C GLY A 29 4.79 -7.43 5.22
N CYS A 30 3.97 -6.41 5.48
CA CYS A 30 4.31 -5.35 6.42
C CYS A 30 4.07 -5.77 7.87
N ARG A 31 4.83 -5.21 8.80
CA ARG A 31 4.58 -5.41 10.23
C ARG A 31 3.42 -4.55 10.67
N LEU A 32 2.63 -5.08 11.61
CA LEU A 32 1.51 -4.36 12.21
C LEU A 32 1.71 -4.19 13.70
N ASP A 33 1.16 -3.10 14.23
CA ASP A 33 0.91 -2.92 15.65
C ASP A 33 -0.61 -3.04 15.86
N ASN A 34 -1.04 -4.07 16.58
CA ASN A 34 -2.44 -4.42 16.80
C ASN A 34 -2.97 -3.98 18.17
N SER A 35 -2.35 -2.99 18.80
CA SER A 35 -2.71 -2.60 20.16
C SER A 35 -4.06 -1.92 20.29
N ALA A 36 -4.66 -1.44 19.19
CA ALA A 36 -5.93 -0.74 19.21
C ALA A 36 -7.04 -1.53 18.49
N GLN A 37 -8.31 -1.25 18.83
CA GLN A 37 -9.45 -1.94 18.23
C GLN A 37 -10.00 -1.23 16.98
N GLU A 38 -9.86 0.09 16.92
CA GLU A 38 -10.46 0.90 15.88
C GLU A 38 -9.43 1.36 14.83
N TRP A 39 -8.16 1.09 15.06
CA TRP A 39 -7.09 1.47 14.15
C TRP A 39 -5.88 0.57 14.33
N ALA A 40 -5.00 0.57 13.35
CA ALA A 40 -3.74 -0.18 13.40
C ALA A 40 -2.65 0.61 12.69
N ASP A 41 -1.42 0.51 13.20
CA ASP A 41 -0.26 1.10 12.57
C ASP A 41 0.47 0.05 11.76
N VAL A 42 0.86 0.42 10.56
CA VAL A 42 1.59 -0.43 9.62
C VAL A 42 2.98 0.17 9.43
N ASP A 43 3.99 -0.68 9.56
CA ASP A 43 5.34 -0.31 9.15
C ASP A 43 5.42 -0.45 7.63
N PHE A 44 5.18 0.65 6.92
CA PHE A 44 5.09 0.69 5.46
C PHE A 44 6.44 1.06 4.90
N TRP A 45 7.31 0.06 4.78
CA TRP A 45 8.71 0.23 4.33
C TRP A 45 9.42 1.35 5.08
N GLY A 46 9.27 1.35 6.41
CA GLY A 46 9.93 2.31 7.29
C GLY A 46 9.12 3.57 7.57
N ASN A 47 7.93 3.69 7.01
CA ASN A 47 7.02 4.82 7.25
C ASN A 47 5.81 4.35 8.03
N GLU A 48 5.16 5.28 8.75
CA GLU A 48 3.99 4.96 9.55
C GLU A 48 2.72 5.17 8.75
N LEU A 49 2.02 4.08 8.45
CA LEU A 49 0.70 4.15 7.83
C LEU A 49 -0.32 3.71 8.87
N THR A 50 -1.26 4.59 9.22
CA THR A 50 -2.31 4.27 10.17
C THR A 50 -3.61 3.97 9.43
N LEU A 51 -4.15 2.78 9.70
CA LEU A 51 -5.41 2.34 9.13
C LEU A 51 -6.52 2.60 10.14
N HIS A 52 -7.51 3.38 9.77
CA HIS A 52 -8.66 3.67 10.64
C HIS A 52 -9.90 2.94 10.14
N LYS A 53 -10.53 2.17 11.01
CA LYS A 53 -11.83 1.58 10.73
C LYS A 53 -12.81 2.67 10.36
N SER A 54 -13.60 2.47 9.32
CA SER A 54 -14.50 3.49 8.82
C SER A 54 -15.61 2.88 7.98
N ASP A 55 -16.65 3.69 7.70
CA ASP A 55 -17.71 3.30 6.79
C ASP A 55 -17.31 3.47 5.32
N HIS A 56 -16.19 4.13 5.07
CA HIS A 56 -15.74 4.45 3.73
C HIS A 56 -14.24 4.24 3.59
N LYS A 57 -13.75 4.25 2.36
CA LYS A 57 -12.34 4.16 2.02
C LYS A 57 -11.94 5.43 1.29
N LEU A 58 -10.65 5.51 0.93
CA LEU A 58 -10.19 6.59 0.05
C LEU A 58 -10.97 6.57 -1.25
N ASP A 59 -11.22 7.77 -1.77
CA ASP A 59 -11.83 7.93 -3.08
C ASP A 59 -10.96 7.24 -4.13
N ASN A 60 -11.59 6.53 -5.04
CA ASN A 60 -10.86 5.88 -6.13
C ASN A 60 -11.24 6.47 -7.49
N GLU A 61 -11.64 7.74 -7.52
CA GLU A 61 -11.81 8.46 -8.76
C GLU A 61 -10.51 8.46 -9.54
N ARG A 62 -10.58 8.14 -10.82
CA ARG A 62 -9.38 7.94 -11.63
C ARG A 62 -9.18 9.12 -12.58
N HIS A 63 -7.91 9.42 -12.80
CA HIS A 63 -7.49 10.55 -13.64
C HIS A 63 -6.45 10.07 -14.65
N ASP A 64 -6.49 10.65 -15.85
CA ASP A 64 -5.47 10.35 -16.86
C ASP A 64 -4.19 11.11 -16.54
N VAL A 65 -3.09 10.38 -16.56
CA VAL A 65 -1.74 10.93 -16.42
C VAL A 65 -0.85 10.30 -17.50
N ASP A 66 0.39 10.76 -17.58
CA ASP A 66 1.31 10.36 -18.67
C ASP A 66 1.52 8.85 -18.80
N MET A 67 1.34 8.06 -17.73
CA MET A 67 1.54 6.61 -17.75
C MET A 67 0.24 5.82 -17.63
N GLY A 68 -0.90 6.46 -17.68
CA GLY A 68 -2.18 5.78 -17.60
C GLY A 68 -3.21 6.50 -16.77
N ASN A 69 -4.20 5.74 -16.30
CA ASN A 69 -5.34 6.27 -15.55
C ASN A 69 -5.23 5.84 -14.10
N VAL A 70 -5.09 6.79 -13.19
CA VAL A 70 -4.82 6.53 -11.77
C VAL A 70 -5.87 7.14 -10.86
N SER A 71 -6.03 6.56 -9.67
CA SER A 71 -6.85 7.14 -8.62
C SER A 71 -6.13 8.33 -7.99
N VAL A 72 -6.88 9.36 -7.62
CA VAL A 72 -6.37 10.50 -6.89
C VAL A 72 -7.38 10.84 -5.79
N PRO A 73 -7.01 10.82 -4.49
CA PRO A 73 -5.64 10.59 -4.00
C PRO A 73 -5.18 9.14 -4.09
N HIS A 74 -3.88 8.96 -4.12
CA HIS A 74 -3.26 7.65 -3.94
C HIS A 74 -1.93 7.82 -3.22
N PHE A 75 -1.35 6.72 -2.77
CA PHE A 75 -0.03 6.73 -2.15
C PHE A 75 0.71 5.46 -2.51
N GLY A 76 1.99 5.45 -2.27
CA GLY A 76 2.82 4.30 -2.55
C GLY A 76 4.24 4.51 -2.08
N VAL A 77 5.09 3.60 -2.46
CA VAL A 77 6.50 3.62 -2.10
C VAL A 77 7.32 3.21 -3.31
N HIS A 78 8.45 3.90 -3.49
CA HIS A 78 9.43 3.51 -4.50
C HIS A 78 10.38 2.49 -3.88
N LEU A 79 10.49 1.34 -4.53
CA LEU A 79 11.28 0.23 -4.02
C LEU A 79 12.53 0.01 -4.88
N SER A 80 13.57 -0.55 -4.25
CA SER A 80 14.69 -1.09 -5.01
C SER A 80 14.18 -2.19 -5.95
N ARG A 81 14.93 -2.50 -7.00
CA ARG A 81 14.54 -3.57 -7.92
C ARG A 81 14.34 -4.90 -7.19
N LYS A 82 15.21 -5.20 -6.23
CA LYS A 82 15.12 -6.43 -5.45
C LYS A 82 13.81 -6.48 -4.66
N ASP A 83 13.48 -5.41 -3.94
CA ASP A 83 12.26 -5.36 -3.13
C ASP A 83 11.02 -5.33 -4.01
N PHE A 84 11.10 -4.64 -5.14
CA PHE A 84 9.99 -4.62 -6.11
C PHE A 84 9.68 -6.03 -6.63
N ASP A 85 10.71 -6.76 -7.03
CA ASP A 85 10.54 -8.11 -7.57
C ASP A 85 9.97 -9.06 -6.51
N ALA A 86 10.42 -8.93 -5.26
CA ALA A 86 9.91 -9.74 -4.16
C ALA A 86 8.43 -9.44 -3.89
N LEU A 87 8.06 -8.16 -3.86
CA LEU A 87 6.66 -7.76 -3.66
C LEU A 87 5.78 -8.22 -4.82
N LYS A 88 6.27 -8.05 -6.04
CA LYS A 88 5.56 -8.50 -7.24
C LYS A 88 5.23 -9.99 -7.15
N GLN A 89 6.18 -10.80 -6.70
CA GLN A 89 5.96 -12.23 -6.53
C GLN A 89 4.92 -12.54 -5.45
N ARG A 90 4.98 -11.84 -4.31
CA ARG A 90 3.99 -11.99 -3.25
C ARG A 90 2.57 -11.71 -3.76
N LEU A 91 2.42 -10.62 -4.51
CA LEU A 91 1.12 -10.24 -5.06
C LEU A 91 0.60 -11.28 -6.04
N LYS A 92 1.47 -11.81 -6.88
CA LYS A 92 1.12 -12.87 -7.82
C LYS A 92 0.68 -14.13 -7.08
N ASP A 93 1.43 -14.55 -6.07
CA ASP A 93 1.14 -15.75 -5.30
C ASP A 93 -0.17 -15.63 -4.50
N SER A 94 -0.50 -14.42 -4.05
CA SER A 94 -1.74 -14.17 -3.30
C SER A 94 -2.97 -14.03 -4.18
N GLY A 95 -2.81 -13.95 -5.50
CA GLY A 95 -3.91 -13.73 -6.42
C GLY A 95 -4.48 -12.31 -6.37
N THR A 96 -3.69 -11.34 -5.93
CA THR A 96 -4.12 -9.95 -5.85
C THR A 96 -4.47 -9.41 -7.22
N LYS A 97 -5.59 -8.68 -7.29
CA LYS A 97 -6.00 -8.01 -8.53
C LYS A 97 -5.37 -6.62 -8.60
N TYR A 98 -4.95 -6.26 -9.80
CA TYR A 98 -4.36 -4.95 -10.06
C TYR A 98 -5.33 -4.08 -10.86
N TYR A 99 -5.17 -2.77 -10.73
CA TYR A 99 -5.69 -1.87 -11.76
C TYR A 99 -4.76 -1.87 -12.96
N ASP A 100 -3.45 -1.86 -12.71
CA ASP A 100 -2.44 -1.97 -13.73
C ASP A 100 -1.39 -2.99 -13.28
N GLU A 101 -0.87 -3.78 -14.24
CA GLU A 101 0.21 -4.71 -13.97
C GLU A 101 1.45 -3.95 -13.49
N PRO A 102 2.26 -4.55 -12.58
CA PRO A 102 3.51 -3.91 -12.17
C PRO A 102 4.44 -3.66 -13.35
N TYR A 103 5.05 -2.47 -13.40
CA TYR A 103 5.95 -2.10 -14.49
C TYR A 103 7.02 -1.14 -13.99
N LEU A 104 8.10 -1.04 -14.77
CA LEU A 104 9.16 -0.07 -14.53
C LEU A 104 8.74 1.26 -15.13
N ARG A 105 8.69 2.31 -14.30
CA ARG A 105 8.38 3.64 -14.79
C ARG A 105 9.59 4.35 -15.36
N SER A 106 10.76 4.06 -14.79
CA SER A 106 12.03 4.55 -15.32
C SER A 106 13.15 3.59 -14.93
N VAL A 107 14.36 3.82 -15.47
CA VAL A 107 15.50 2.97 -15.14
C VAL A 107 16.00 3.16 -13.71
N SER A 108 15.62 4.26 -13.05
CA SER A 108 16.13 4.58 -11.72
C SER A 108 15.19 4.17 -10.59
N TYR A 109 13.94 3.82 -10.89
CA TYR A 109 13.00 3.39 -9.86
C TYR A 109 11.89 2.54 -10.48
N THR A 110 11.16 1.84 -9.60
CA THR A 110 10.05 0.99 -9.97
C THR A 110 8.76 1.58 -9.42
N HIS A 111 7.65 1.24 -10.07
CA HIS A 111 6.33 1.72 -9.68
C HIS A 111 5.37 0.54 -9.64
N LEU A 112 4.58 0.46 -8.57
CA LEU A 112 3.54 -0.53 -8.41
C LEU A 112 2.25 0.17 -7.99
N THR A 113 1.22 0.06 -8.82
CA THR A 113 -0.10 0.59 -8.49
C THR A 113 -0.90 -0.48 -7.78
N LEU A 114 -1.30 -0.20 -6.54
CA LEU A 114 -2.09 -1.12 -5.73
C LEU A 114 -3.57 -0.76 -5.81
N PRO A 115 -4.47 -1.75 -5.69
CA PRO A 115 -5.90 -1.46 -5.56
C PRO A 115 -6.15 -0.61 -4.32
N THR A 116 -7.08 0.33 -4.41
CA THR A 116 -7.49 1.11 -3.23
C THR A 116 -8.34 0.31 -2.27
N LYS A 117 -8.86 -0.81 -2.74
CA LYS A 117 -9.58 -1.76 -1.88
C LYS A 117 -8.58 -2.75 -1.32
N ALA A 118 -8.43 -2.74 -0.04
CA ALA A 118 -7.55 -3.68 0.64
C ALA A 118 -8.34 -4.86 1.15
#